data_e229c4361b9b16d4e71999183df1974d
#
_entry.id   e229c4361b9b16d4e71999183df1974d
#
_cell.length_a   1.000
_cell.length_b   1.000
_cell.length_c   1.000
_cell.angle_alpha   90.00
_cell.angle_beta   90.00
_cell.angle_gamma   90.00
#
_symmetry.space_group_name_H-M   'P 1'
#
loop_
_entity.id
_entity.type
_entity.pdbx_description
1 polymer ?
#
loop_
_entity_poly.entity_id
_entity_poly.type
_entity_poly.pdbx_seq_one_letter_code
_entity_poly.pdbx_strand_id
1 'polypeptide(L)'
;MRTRTMPVLAAVALALGVVGVLAILLIGGSSGEDSKPAAPAKSAGLSAGKGSVDVRLDEFHITPSISNVAAGKVTFVARNAGREEHEMVVVRTNKGAGQLMKGDEASEAGAVDEIPEFDAGKTKRLTLNLKPGHYVLLCNVPGHYKAGMYKNFVVK
;
A
#
# COMPACT_ATOMS: atom_id res chain seq x y z
N MET A 1 12.27 -45.60 -4.07
CA MET A 1 13.48 -45.03 -3.43
C MET A 1 14.46 -44.61 -4.51
N ARG A 2 14.62 -43.33 -4.77
CA ARG A 2 15.75 -42.74 -5.52
C ARG A 2 15.91 -41.30 -5.04
N THR A 3 16.83 -41.09 -4.13
CA THR A 3 17.35 -39.80 -3.65
C THR A 3 18.18 -39.17 -4.76
N ARG A 4 17.82 -37.93 -5.17
CA ARG A 4 18.68 -37.06 -5.99
C ARG A 4 19.22 -35.94 -5.13
N THR A 5 20.46 -36.07 -4.73
CA THR A 5 21.33 -35.04 -4.19
C THR A 5 21.77 -34.09 -5.32
N MET A 6 21.56 -32.79 -5.15
CA MET A 6 22.16 -31.75 -6.00
C MET A 6 23.36 -31.13 -5.28
N PRO A 7 24.48 -30.91 -5.96
CA PRO A 7 25.64 -30.27 -5.35
C PRO A 7 25.54 -28.74 -5.39
N VAL A 8 25.94 -28.15 -4.27
CA VAL A 8 26.19 -26.72 -4.10
C VAL A 8 27.52 -26.39 -4.77
N LEU A 9 27.52 -25.47 -5.73
CA LEU A 9 28.75 -24.88 -6.28
C LEU A 9 28.86 -23.43 -5.78
N ALA A 10 29.76 -23.24 -4.84
CA ALA A 10 30.22 -21.93 -4.42
C ALA A 10 31.29 -21.43 -5.42
N ALA A 11 31.06 -20.27 -6.01
CA ALA A 11 32.08 -19.54 -6.76
C ALA A 11 32.42 -18.25 -6.02
N VAL A 12 33.58 -18.27 -5.38
CA VAL A 12 34.24 -17.07 -4.85
C VAL A 12 35.09 -16.47 -5.96
N ALA A 13 34.80 -15.23 -6.35
CA ALA A 13 35.69 -14.45 -7.20
C ALA A 13 36.23 -13.25 -6.43
N LEU A 14 37.50 -13.37 -6.09
CA LEU A 14 38.33 -12.29 -5.53
C LEU A 14 38.89 -11.49 -6.71
N ALA A 15 38.70 -10.19 -6.75
CA ALA A 15 39.45 -9.29 -7.64
C ALA A 15 39.99 -8.09 -6.85
N LEU A 16 41.28 -8.14 -6.64
CA LEU A 16 42.16 -7.06 -6.16
C LEU A 16 42.61 -6.19 -7.36
N GLY A 17 42.74 -4.91 -7.15
CA GLY A 17 43.49 -3.99 -8.01
C GLY A 17 42.81 -2.61 -8.08
N VAL A 18 43.38 -1.55 -7.84
CA VAL A 18 44.69 -0.92 -7.85
C VAL A 18 44.46 0.55 -7.42
N VAL A 19 45.33 1.00 -6.56
CA VAL A 19 45.46 2.39 -6.09
C VAL A 19 45.83 3.32 -7.25
N GLY A 20 45.13 4.43 -7.38
CA GLY A 20 45.52 5.55 -8.23
C GLY A 20 45.30 6.87 -7.48
N VAL A 21 46.38 7.36 -6.84
CA VAL A 21 46.43 8.72 -6.29
C VAL A 21 46.76 9.68 -7.42
N LEU A 22 45.91 10.70 -7.62
CA LEU A 22 46.33 11.92 -8.26
C LEU A 22 45.64 13.12 -7.63
N ALA A 23 46.39 13.95 -6.98
CA ALA A 23 46.01 15.24 -6.43
C ALA A 23 46.18 16.32 -7.49
N ILE A 24 45.19 17.21 -7.65
CA ILE A 24 45.36 18.55 -8.16
C ILE A 24 44.30 19.48 -7.52
N LEU A 25 44.83 20.35 -6.75
CA LEU A 25 44.73 21.77 -6.47
C LEU A 25 43.51 22.57 -6.97
N LEU A 26 42.85 23.20 -6.01
CA LEU A 26 42.39 24.60 -5.87
C LEU A 26 41.83 25.31 -7.11
N ILE A 27 40.60 25.82 -6.97
CA ILE A 27 40.30 27.25 -6.97
C ILE A 27 38.88 27.44 -6.50
N GLY A 28 38.72 28.39 -5.61
CA GLY A 28 37.63 28.90 -4.90
C GLY A 28 36.47 29.44 -5.73
N GLY A 29 35.30 29.44 -5.10
CA GLY A 29 34.05 30.00 -5.55
C GLY A 29 33.01 29.80 -4.47
N SER A 30 32.98 30.75 -3.55
CA SER A 30 31.91 30.93 -2.57
C SER A 30 30.60 31.21 -3.29
N SER A 31 29.60 30.39 -3.08
CA SER A 31 28.20 30.81 -3.15
C SER A 31 27.43 29.86 -2.25
N GLY A 32 27.06 30.34 -1.09
CA GLY A 32 26.11 29.67 -0.21
C GLY A 32 24.75 29.65 -0.88
N GLU A 33 24.26 28.48 -1.17
CA GLU A 33 22.84 28.25 -1.40
C GLU A 33 22.30 27.57 -0.15
N ASP A 34 21.62 28.41 0.62
CA ASP A 34 20.76 27.99 1.71
C ASP A 34 19.75 26.97 1.18
N SER A 35 20.01 25.71 1.44
CA SER A 35 19.03 24.65 1.26
C SER A 35 17.92 24.81 2.30
N LYS A 36 16.97 25.68 1.99
CA LYS A 36 15.70 25.79 2.69
C LYS A 36 15.07 24.38 2.73
N PRO A 37 14.71 23.86 3.93
CA PRO A 37 13.99 22.60 4.03
C PRO A 37 12.72 22.68 3.18
N ALA A 38 12.55 21.80 2.24
CA ALA A 38 11.33 21.68 1.46
C ALA A 38 10.18 21.42 2.45
N ALA A 39 9.25 22.34 2.50
CA ALA A 39 8.01 22.17 3.24
C ALA A 39 7.32 20.89 2.75
N PRO A 40 6.65 20.13 3.63
CA PRO A 40 5.93 18.93 3.23
C PRO A 40 4.95 19.31 2.13
N ALA A 41 5.07 18.66 0.99
CA ALA A 41 4.17 18.85 -0.14
C ALA A 41 2.74 18.71 0.39
N LYS A 42 1.97 19.78 0.35
CA LYS A 42 0.54 19.76 0.59
C LYS A 42 -0.01 18.66 -0.31
N SER A 43 -0.60 17.61 0.29
CA SER A 43 -1.33 16.62 -0.45
C SER A 43 -2.33 17.37 -1.31
N ALA A 44 -2.15 17.30 -2.63
CA ALA A 44 -3.13 17.83 -3.56
C ALA A 44 -4.44 17.12 -3.24
N GLY A 45 -5.35 17.83 -2.60
CA GLY A 45 -6.69 17.33 -2.31
C GLY A 45 -7.35 17.00 -3.64
N LEU A 46 -7.36 15.72 -4.00
CA LEU A 46 -8.25 15.24 -5.02
C LEU A 46 -9.66 15.53 -4.51
N SER A 47 -10.31 16.53 -5.12
CA SER A 47 -11.70 16.84 -4.85
C SER A 47 -12.51 15.59 -5.15
N ALA A 48 -12.92 14.88 -4.10
CA ALA A 48 -13.76 13.72 -4.20
C ALA A 48 -15.09 14.16 -4.85
N GLY A 49 -15.28 13.82 -6.11
CA GLY A 49 -16.58 13.97 -6.76
C GLY A 49 -17.63 13.20 -5.97
N LYS A 50 -18.89 13.63 -6.03
CA LYS A 50 -20.02 12.96 -5.36
C LYS A 50 -19.97 11.45 -5.63
N GLY A 51 -19.69 10.63 -4.58
CA GLY A 51 -19.52 9.17 -4.70
C GLY A 51 -18.06 8.68 -4.95
N SER A 52 -17.04 9.54 -4.84
CA SER A 52 -15.63 9.12 -4.88
C SER A 52 -15.02 9.13 -3.49
N VAL A 53 -14.23 8.10 -3.17
CA VAL A 53 -13.52 7.93 -1.90
C VAL A 53 -12.06 7.65 -2.21
N ASP A 54 -11.18 8.58 -1.87
CA ASP A 54 -9.74 8.33 -1.93
C ASP A 54 -9.34 7.44 -0.76
N VAL A 55 -8.55 6.40 -1.03
CA VAL A 55 -8.06 5.45 -0.03
C VAL A 55 -6.55 5.37 -0.12
N ARG A 56 -5.87 5.71 0.95
CA ARG A 56 -4.44 5.51 1.10
C ARG A 56 -4.19 4.13 1.73
N LEU A 57 -3.31 3.34 1.13
CA LEU A 57 -2.80 2.08 1.64
C LEU A 57 -1.32 2.26 1.98
N ASP A 58 -0.91 1.88 3.18
CA ASP A 58 0.49 1.78 3.60
C ASP A 58 0.60 0.71 4.70
N GLU A 59 1.82 0.35 5.13
CA GLU A 59 2.07 -0.73 6.10
C GLU A 59 1.69 -0.29 7.53
N PHE A 60 0.70 -0.82 8.20
CA PHE A 60 -0.38 -1.72 7.77
C PHE A 60 -1.69 -1.00 8.01
N HIS A 61 -1.96 0.01 7.18
CA HIS A 61 -3.09 0.91 7.36
C HIS A 61 -3.91 1.07 6.09
N ILE A 62 -5.22 1.14 6.25
CA ILE A 62 -6.17 1.59 5.23
C ILE A 62 -6.80 2.89 5.72
N THR A 63 -6.56 3.98 4.99
CA THR A 63 -7.03 5.32 5.36
C THR A 63 -7.92 5.89 4.26
N PRO A 64 -9.24 5.69 4.33
CA PRO A 64 -10.17 6.37 3.43
C PRO A 64 -10.30 7.84 3.80
N SER A 65 -10.46 8.71 2.80
CA SER A 65 -10.66 10.15 2.95
C SER A 65 -11.93 10.52 3.74
N ILE A 66 -12.93 9.65 3.69
CA ILE A 66 -14.16 9.71 4.48
C ILE A 66 -14.52 8.32 4.98
N SER A 67 -15.15 8.24 6.15
CA SER A 67 -15.55 6.97 6.78
C SER A 67 -16.96 6.50 6.39
N ASN A 68 -17.71 7.32 5.68
CA ASN A 68 -19.06 7.00 5.22
C ASN A 68 -19.41 7.72 3.92
N VAL A 69 -20.36 7.15 3.16
CA VAL A 69 -20.82 7.66 1.86
C VAL A 69 -22.31 7.32 1.69
N ALA A 70 -23.01 8.07 0.83
CA ALA A 70 -24.37 7.72 0.42
C ALA A 70 -24.39 6.43 -0.41
N ALA A 71 -25.48 5.65 -0.30
CA ALA A 71 -25.69 4.47 -1.12
C ALA A 71 -25.77 4.82 -2.62
N GLY A 72 -25.45 3.83 -3.45
CA GLY A 72 -25.40 3.94 -4.90
C GLY A 72 -24.01 3.74 -5.47
N LYS A 73 -23.72 4.44 -6.56
CA LYS A 73 -22.43 4.32 -7.25
C LYS A 73 -21.30 4.99 -6.45
N VAL A 74 -20.36 4.17 -5.97
CA VAL A 74 -19.18 4.60 -5.20
C VAL A 74 -17.93 4.18 -5.95
N THR A 75 -16.98 5.10 -6.12
CA THR A 75 -15.68 4.82 -6.71
C THR A 75 -14.60 4.97 -5.65
N PHE A 76 -13.96 3.88 -5.28
CA PHE A 76 -12.75 3.90 -4.48
C PHE A 76 -11.54 4.16 -5.38
N VAL A 77 -10.69 5.09 -4.97
CA VAL A 77 -9.43 5.42 -5.62
C VAL A 77 -8.31 5.03 -4.65
N ALA A 78 -7.83 3.80 -4.74
CA ALA A 78 -6.82 3.27 -3.84
C ALA A 78 -5.42 3.59 -4.35
N ARG A 79 -4.62 4.25 -3.52
CA ARG A 79 -3.21 4.53 -3.76
C ARG A 79 -2.37 3.72 -2.79
N ASN A 80 -1.50 2.87 -3.32
CA ASN A 80 -0.46 2.24 -2.54
C ASN A 80 0.67 3.26 -2.30
N ALA A 81 0.73 3.77 -1.09
CA ALA A 81 1.72 4.73 -0.63
C ALA A 81 2.77 4.07 0.28
N GLY A 82 2.70 2.75 0.41
CA GLY A 82 3.63 1.90 1.12
C GLY A 82 4.84 1.50 0.29
N ARG A 83 5.53 0.45 0.75
CA ARG A 83 6.71 -0.14 0.11
C ARG A 83 6.45 -1.55 -0.40
N GLU A 84 5.42 -2.20 0.14
CA GLU A 84 4.99 -3.56 -0.20
C GLU A 84 3.79 -3.52 -1.15
N GLU A 85 3.47 -4.66 -1.73
CA GLU A 85 2.22 -4.83 -2.47
C GLU A 85 1.04 -4.83 -1.49
N HIS A 86 -0.04 -4.22 -1.90
CA HIS A 86 -1.30 -4.18 -1.15
C HIS A 86 -2.46 -4.48 -2.07
N GLU A 87 -3.53 -5.00 -1.49
CA GLU A 87 -4.83 -5.10 -2.12
C GLU A 87 -5.88 -4.33 -1.33
N MET A 88 -7.08 -4.20 -1.86
CA MET A 88 -8.20 -3.65 -1.13
C MET A 88 -9.47 -4.45 -1.41
N VAL A 89 -9.85 -5.30 -0.47
CA VAL A 89 -11.11 -6.05 -0.50
C VAL A 89 -12.21 -5.25 0.19
N VAL A 90 -13.40 -5.21 -0.41
CA VAL A 90 -14.59 -4.55 0.14
C VAL A 90 -15.58 -5.62 0.62
N VAL A 91 -15.67 -5.82 1.92
CA VAL A 91 -16.52 -6.86 2.54
C VAL A 91 -17.75 -6.23 3.18
N ARG A 92 -18.97 -6.66 2.79
CA ARG A 92 -20.20 -6.30 3.48
C ARG A 92 -20.44 -7.23 4.67
N THR A 93 -20.51 -6.69 5.87
CA THR A 93 -20.65 -7.50 7.10
C THR A 93 -21.19 -6.67 8.26
N ASN A 94 -21.79 -7.32 9.25
CA ASN A 94 -22.18 -6.68 10.51
C ASN A 94 -21.08 -6.80 11.59
N LYS A 95 -19.96 -7.47 11.28
CA LYS A 95 -18.82 -7.60 12.20
C LYS A 95 -17.93 -6.38 12.13
N GLY A 96 -17.29 -6.02 13.23
CA GLY A 96 -16.26 -4.98 13.25
C GLY A 96 -15.03 -5.37 12.41
N ALA A 97 -14.29 -4.40 11.95
CA ALA A 97 -13.18 -4.60 11.00
C ALA A 97 -12.12 -5.60 11.52
N GLY A 98 -11.81 -5.63 12.81
CA GLY A 98 -10.87 -6.60 13.41
C GLY A 98 -11.47 -7.97 13.75
N GLN A 99 -12.74 -8.25 13.40
CA GLN A 99 -13.45 -9.49 13.77
C GLN A 99 -13.61 -10.48 12.62
N LEU A 100 -12.86 -10.29 11.53
CA LEU A 100 -12.94 -11.16 10.35
C LEU A 100 -11.82 -12.21 10.30
N MET A 101 -10.94 -12.28 11.30
CA MET A 101 -9.82 -13.20 11.33
C MET A 101 -10.26 -14.65 11.11
N LYS A 102 -9.58 -15.34 10.20
CA LYS A 102 -9.74 -16.77 9.89
C LYS A 102 -8.38 -17.36 9.53
N GLY A 103 -7.73 -18.00 10.49
CA GLY A 103 -6.33 -18.40 10.33
C GLY A 103 -5.41 -17.19 10.38
N ASP A 104 -4.54 -17.02 9.39
CA ASP A 104 -3.62 -15.88 9.28
C ASP A 104 -4.15 -14.72 8.42
N GLU A 105 -5.31 -14.90 7.79
CA GLU A 105 -5.97 -13.95 6.90
C GLU A 105 -7.36 -13.57 7.39
N ALA A 106 -8.03 -12.66 6.71
CA ALA A 106 -9.43 -12.35 6.95
C ALA A 106 -10.36 -13.30 6.19
N SER A 107 -11.53 -13.56 6.76
CA SER A 107 -12.64 -14.16 6.02
C SER A 107 -13.23 -13.13 5.05
N GLU A 108 -13.27 -13.46 3.79
CA GLU A 108 -13.92 -12.67 2.74
C GLU A 108 -15.40 -13.02 2.53
N ALA A 109 -15.99 -13.73 3.47
CA ALA A 109 -17.43 -14.01 3.44
C ALA A 109 -18.21 -12.69 3.43
N GLY A 110 -18.92 -12.43 2.34
CA GLY A 110 -19.60 -11.17 2.08
C GLY A 110 -18.76 -10.16 1.28
N ALA A 111 -17.62 -10.57 0.70
CA ALA A 111 -16.90 -9.74 -0.26
C ALA A 111 -17.83 -9.30 -1.40
N VAL A 112 -17.80 -8.02 -1.70
CA VAL A 112 -18.58 -7.42 -2.79
C VAL A 112 -17.73 -7.38 -4.05
N ASP A 113 -16.46 -6.96 -3.91
CA ASP A 113 -15.45 -6.92 -4.96
C ASP A 113 -14.11 -6.47 -4.36
N GLU A 114 -13.05 -6.44 -5.16
CA GLU A 114 -11.71 -6.09 -4.72
C GLU A 114 -10.91 -5.32 -5.78
N ILE A 115 -9.88 -4.64 -5.32
CA ILE A 115 -8.72 -4.25 -6.11
C ILE A 115 -7.64 -5.28 -5.78
N PRO A 116 -7.30 -6.20 -6.70
CA PRO A 116 -6.25 -7.20 -6.44
C PRO A 116 -4.90 -6.53 -6.21
N GLU A 117 -3.96 -7.30 -5.67
CA GLU A 117 -2.61 -6.85 -5.33
C GLU A 117 -2.00 -5.93 -6.39
N PHE A 118 -1.35 -4.88 -5.95
CA PHE A 118 -0.69 -3.90 -6.80
C PHE A 118 0.49 -3.22 -6.12
N ASP A 119 1.49 -2.93 -6.92
CA ASP A 119 2.78 -2.40 -6.51
C ASP A 119 2.71 -1.06 -5.76
N ALA A 120 3.73 -0.83 -4.94
CA ALA A 120 4.02 0.46 -4.32
C ALA A 120 4.04 1.61 -5.35
N GLY A 121 3.51 2.76 -4.95
CA GLY A 121 3.43 3.97 -5.76
C GLY A 121 2.31 3.98 -6.81
N LYS A 122 1.62 2.87 -7.05
CA LYS A 122 0.53 2.76 -8.01
C LYS A 122 -0.81 3.23 -7.44
N THR A 123 -1.73 3.54 -8.33
CA THR A 123 -3.11 3.89 -8.01
C THR A 123 -4.06 3.05 -8.85
N LYS A 124 -5.02 2.44 -8.22
CA LYS A 124 -6.09 1.63 -8.84
C LYS A 124 -7.46 2.20 -8.49
N ARG A 125 -8.47 1.85 -9.28
CA ARG A 125 -9.84 2.30 -9.08
C ARG A 125 -10.80 1.12 -9.07
N LEU A 126 -11.79 1.16 -8.18
CA LEU A 126 -12.87 0.20 -8.09
C LEU A 126 -14.19 0.95 -7.98
N THR A 127 -15.13 0.69 -8.88
CA THR A 127 -16.46 1.32 -8.85
C THR A 127 -17.53 0.28 -8.57
N LEU A 128 -18.29 0.49 -7.50
CA LEU A 128 -19.31 -0.43 -6.99
C LEU A 128 -20.66 0.27 -6.87
N ASN A 129 -21.73 -0.49 -6.97
CA ASN A 129 -23.08 -0.02 -6.59
C ASN A 129 -23.39 -0.56 -5.18
N LEU A 130 -23.11 0.24 -4.16
CA LEU A 130 -23.22 -0.16 -2.76
C LEU A 130 -24.60 0.11 -2.20
N LYS A 131 -25.14 -0.89 -1.49
CA LYS A 131 -26.38 -0.77 -0.71
C LYS A 131 -26.09 -0.19 0.68
N PRO A 132 -27.06 0.44 1.36
CA PRO A 132 -26.88 0.84 2.76
C PRO A 132 -26.41 -0.32 3.63
N GLY A 133 -25.49 -0.06 4.55
CA GLY A 133 -24.99 -1.07 5.46
C GLY A 133 -23.58 -0.78 5.96
N HIS A 134 -23.07 -1.71 6.75
CA HIS A 134 -21.72 -1.71 7.26
C HIS A 134 -20.81 -2.54 6.35
N TYR A 135 -19.63 -2.00 6.08
CA TYR A 135 -18.60 -2.60 5.26
C TYR A 135 -17.25 -2.57 6.01
N VAL A 136 -16.37 -3.45 5.59
CA VAL A 136 -14.97 -3.44 5.98
C VAL A 136 -14.13 -3.33 4.71
N LEU A 137 -13.21 -2.37 4.68
CA LEU A 137 -12.11 -2.33 3.73
C LEU A 137 -10.95 -3.05 4.39
N LEU A 138 -10.34 -4.02 3.72
CA LEU A 138 -9.21 -4.78 4.27
C LEU A 138 -8.19 -5.11 3.20
N CYS A 139 -6.96 -5.40 3.62
CA CYS A 139 -5.92 -5.99 2.82
C CYS A 139 -5.68 -7.41 3.32
N ASN A 140 -5.78 -8.40 2.44
CA ASN A 140 -5.68 -9.81 2.78
C ASN A 140 -4.38 -10.45 2.27
N VAL A 141 -3.42 -9.63 1.82
CA VAL A 141 -2.04 -10.08 1.61
C VAL A 141 -1.56 -10.76 2.91
N PRO A 142 -0.90 -11.93 2.85
CA PRO A 142 -0.55 -12.72 4.02
C PRO A 142 0.11 -11.88 5.13
N GLY A 143 -0.49 -11.90 6.32
CA GLY A 143 -0.02 -11.15 7.49
C GLY A 143 -0.54 -9.72 7.61
N HIS A 144 -0.99 -9.07 6.54
CA HIS A 144 -1.39 -7.65 6.55
C HIS A 144 -2.65 -7.40 7.38
N TYR A 145 -3.68 -8.23 7.19
CA TYR A 145 -4.87 -8.14 8.03
C TYR A 145 -4.54 -8.34 9.51
N LYS A 146 -3.71 -9.35 9.82
CA LYS A 146 -3.26 -9.64 11.18
C LYS A 146 -2.49 -8.48 11.81
N ALA A 147 -1.74 -7.73 11.02
CA ALA A 147 -1.01 -6.52 11.43
C ALA A 147 -1.93 -5.30 11.63
N GLY A 148 -3.24 -5.38 11.29
CA GLY A 148 -4.21 -4.31 11.51
C GLY A 148 -4.67 -3.60 10.25
N MET A 149 -4.32 -4.10 9.06
CA MET A 149 -4.63 -3.46 7.79
C MET A 149 -6.10 -3.64 7.39
N TYR A 150 -6.98 -2.97 8.12
CA TYR A 150 -8.43 -2.95 7.88
C TYR A 150 -9.08 -1.66 8.39
N LYS A 151 -10.29 -1.35 7.89
CA LYS A 151 -11.05 -0.16 8.29
C LYS A 151 -12.56 -0.40 8.20
N ASN A 152 -13.32 0.03 9.20
CA ASN A 152 -14.77 0.13 9.12
C ASN A 152 -15.18 1.22 8.14
N PHE A 153 -16.20 0.95 7.33
CA PHE A 153 -16.75 1.89 6.37
C PHE A 153 -18.29 1.76 6.36
N VAL A 154 -19.01 2.88 6.26
CA VAL A 154 -20.47 2.88 6.35
C VAL A 154 -21.07 3.46 5.08
N VAL A 155 -22.07 2.78 4.54
CA VAL A 155 -22.90 3.28 3.45
C VAL A 155 -24.29 3.62 4.00
N LYS A 156 -24.76 4.84 3.77
CA LYS A 156 -26.04 5.39 4.29
C LYS A 156 -27.09 5.51 3.21
#